data_16f989b7a05bf56190055ca55d71d34d
#
_entry.id   16f989b7a05bf56190055ca55d71d34d
#
_cell.length_a   1.000
_cell.length_b   1.000
_cell.length_c   1.000
_cell.angle_alpha   90.00
_cell.angle_beta   90.00
_cell.angle_gamma   90.00
#
_symmetry.space_group_name_H-M   'P 1'
#
loop_
_entity.id
_entity.type
_entity.pdbx_description
1 polymer ?
#
loop_
_entity_poly.entity_id
_entity_poly.type
_entity_poly.pdbx_seq_one_letter_code
_entity_poly.pdbx_strand_id
1 'polypeptide(L)'
;MKKRMTIGAALLATSLALGAVLLNAAGPNPPQWRGNHKIDPTADIHPSVILEGSVTVGAYTKIDAGTVITGNVTIGHHSLIRCNTTIRGTNRIGNYTHIYDNVCIEGGRPAKIGTSRAETPDQSIIGDHCWINHGATMHGTQIADRGAVGLNGCCDYNTRIGAGAILANGSATHTNQVIPENAFAEGVPAVVKKENITDEDRLDYFGVLPEGWTTFEGEGQEKRARARQQKQ
;
A
#
# COMPACT_ATOMS: atom_id res chain seq x y z
N MET A 1 74.38 24.08 26.06
CA MET A 1 74.49 23.42 24.72
C MET A 1 73.35 22.47 24.49
N LYS A 2 72.71 22.62 23.32
CA LYS A 2 71.69 21.76 22.70
C LYS A 2 70.32 21.67 23.36
N LYS A 3 69.44 22.59 22.94
CA LYS A 3 67.99 22.42 22.88
C LYS A 3 67.67 21.33 21.86
N ARG A 4 66.81 20.38 22.20
CA ARG A 4 66.08 19.57 21.22
C ARG A 4 64.58 19.89 21.38
N MET A 5 64.04 20.47 20.32
CA MET A 5 62.63 20.59 20.05
C MET A 5 62.01 19.23 19.83
N THR A 6 60.93 18.96 20.51
CA THR A 6 59.98 17.88 20.13
C THR A 6 58.63 18.52 19.79
N ILE A 7 58.42 18.75 18.52
CA ILE A 7 57.12 19.05 17.93
C ILE A 7 56.62 17.77 17.29
N GLY A 8 55.40 17.40 17.56
CA GLY A 8 54.70 16.44 16.72
C GLY A 8 54.14 15.23 17.42
N ALA A 9 53.05 15.37 18.11
CA ALA A 9 52.10 14.27 18.39
C ALA A 9 50.76 14.83 18.90
N ALA A 10 50.07 15.62 18.11
CA ALA A 10 48.75 16.08 18.51
C ALA A 10 47.83 16.38 17.33
N LEU A 11 47.83 15.54 16.28
CA LEU A 11 46.95 15.76 15.12
C LEU A 11 46.53 14.45 14.42
N LEU A 12 46.28 13.39 15.16
CA LEU A 12 45.79 12.13 14.56
C LEU A 12 44.64 11.46 15.36
N ALA A 13 43.95 12.17 16.25
CA ALA A 13 42.91 11.57 17.08
C ALA A 13 41.49 12.05 16.78
N THR A 14 41.27 12.91 15.80
CA THR A 14 39.93 13.49 15.54
C THR A 14 39.26 13.01 14.25
N SER A 15 39.90 12.15 13.46
CA SER A 15 39.30 11.65 12.21
C SER A 15 38.73 10.22 12.30
N LEU A 16 38.85 9.52 13.43
CA LEU A 16 38.31 8.18 13.60
C LEU A 16 36.95 8.11 14.33
N ALA A 17 36.48 9.22 14.89
CA ALA A 17 35.21 9.24 15.63
C ALA A 17 33.98 9.52 14.75
N LEU A 18 34.16 10.06 13.52
CA LEU A 18 33.01 10.33 12.61
C LEU A 18 32.69 9.16 11.67
N GLY A 19 33.56 8.17 11.55
CA GLY A 19 33.34 7.00 10.71
C GLY A 19 32.57 5.86 11.38
N ALA A 20 32.49 5.85 12.70
CA ALA A 20 31.87 4.74 13.45
C ALA A 20 30.38 4.93 13.75
N VAL A 21 29.84 6.12 13.55
CA VAL A 21 28.41 6.43 13.85
C VAL A 21 27.49 6.12 12.65
N LEU A 22 28.04 5.98 11.44
CA LEU A 22 27.26 5.68 10.24
C LEU A 22 27.16 4.18 9.91
N LEU A 23 27.84 3.30 10.63
CA LEU A 23 27.84 1.85 10.35
C LEU A 23 26.84 1.05 11.19
N ASN A 24 26.16 1.66 12.16
CA ASN A 24 25.22 0.95 13.04
C ASN A 24 23.74 1.29 12.80
N ALA A 25 23.41 2.05 11.76
CA ALA A 25 22.01 2.32 11.37
C ALA A 25 21.49 1.39 10.26
N ALA A 26 22.33 0.55 9.69
CA ALA A 26 21.88 -0.49 8.78
C ALA A 26 21.56 -1.74 9.60
N GLY A 27 20.25 -2.00 9.79
CA GLY A 27 19.82 -3.33 10.18
C GLY A 27 20.32 -4.39 9.20
N PRO A 28 20.18 -5.70 9.48
CA PRO A 28 20.84 -6.78 8.75
C PRO A 28 20.57 -6.84 7.23
N ASN A 29 19.60 -6.08 6.72
CA ASN A 29 19.39 -5.88 5.29
C ASN A 29 18.91 -4.44 5.05
N PRO A 30 19.71 -3.59 4.38
CA PRO A 30 19.24 -2.27 3.96
C PRO A 30 17.99 -2.42 3.07
N PRO A 31 16.99 -1.53 3.18
CA PRO A 31 15.82 -1.59 2.34
C PRO A 31 16.23 -1.61 0.87
N GLN A 32 15.65 -2.52 0.08
CA GLN A 32 15.92 -2.62 -1.35
C GLN A 32 15.10 -1.57 -2.10
N TRP A 33 15.44 -0.32 -1.93
CA TRP A 33 14.74 0.79 -2.54
C TRP A 33 15.56 1.36 -3.69
N ARG A 34 14.95 1.43 -4.89
CA ARG A 34 15.57 1.96 -6.10
C ARG A 34 14.65 2.99 -6.76
N GLY A 35 15.11 4.21 -6.91
CA GLY A 35 14.37 5.28 -7.56
C GLY A 35 14.08 6.46 -6.63
N ASN A 36 13.01 7.19 -6.92
CA ASN A 36 12.65 8.40 -6.18
C ASN A 36 11.49 8.12 -5.22
N HIS A 37 11.77 8.18 -3.93
CA HIS A 37 10.76 7.88 -2.92
C HIS A 37 10.48 9.10 -2.04
N LYS A 38 9.20 9.33 -1.76
CA LYS A 38 8.72 10.32 -0.78
C LYS A 38 8.01 9.58 0.33
N ILE A 39 8.73 9.25 1.38
CA ILE A 39 8.22 8.48 2.50
C ILE A 39 8.04 9.41 3.69
N ASP A 40 6.83 9.48 4.23
CA ASP A 40 6.59 10.24 5.45
C ASP A 40 7.38 9.62 6.62
N PRO A 41 8.03 10.42 7.46
CA PRO A 41 8.84 9.93 8.59
C PRO A 41 8.07 9.06 9.60
N THR A 42 6.75 9.20 9.66
CA THR A 42 5.88 8.40 10.55
C THR A 42 5.45 7.07 9.94
N ALA A 43 5.69 6.86 8.64
CA ALA A 43 5.37 5.59 7.99
C ALA A 43 6.20 4.43 8.55
N ASP A 44 5.58 3.26 8.67
CA ASP A 44 6.20 2.03 9.17
C ASP A 44 6.40 1.03 8.05
N ILE A 45 7.59 1.01 7.46
CA ILE A 45 7.89 0.13 6.33
C ILE A 45 8.84 -0.97 6.79
N HIS A 46 8.42 -2.22 6.64
CA HIS A 46 9.25 -3.36 7.01
C HIS A 46 10.55 -3.41 6.15
N PRO A 47 11.73 -3.72 6.72
CA PRO A 47 13.01 -3.68 6.00
C PRO A 47 13.09 -4.59 4.75
N SER A 48 12.27 -5.62 4.65
CA SER A 48 12.22 -6.52 3.48
C SER A 48 11.36 -6.00 2.33
N VAL A 49 10.72 -4.83 2.47
CA VAL A 49 9.90 -4.24 1.41
C VAL A 49 10.79 -3.76 0.27
N ILE A 50 10.40 -4.11 -0.95
CA ILE A 50 11.06 -3.65 -2.17
C ILE A 50 10.27 -2.47 -2.74
N LEU A 51 10.96 -1.33 -2.90
CA LEU A 51 10.41 -0.16 -3.60
C LEU A 51 11.25 0.12 -4.84
N GLU A 52 10.60 0.25 -6.00
CA GLU A 52 11.28 0.57 -7.25
C GLU A 52 10.47 1.58 -8.07
N GLY A 53 11.13 2.62 -8.58
CA GLY A 53 10.50 3.69 -9.36
C GLY A 53 10.16 4.91 -8.52
N SER A 54 8.96 5.45 -8.66
CA SER A 54 8.50 6.64 -7.92
C SER A 54 7.41 6.24 -6.93
N VAL A 55 7.76 6.13 -5.66
CA VAL A 55 6.83 5.70 -4.61
C VAL A 55 6.65 6.80 -3.56
N THR A 56 5.40 7.17 -3.33
CA THR A 56 5.02 8.10 -2.25
C THR A 56 4.20 7.36 -1.21
N VAL A 57 4.56 7.51 0.06
CA VAL A 57 3.86 6.89 1.19
C VAL A 57 3.51 7.96 2.21
N GLY A 58 2.23 8.08 2.53
CA GLY A 58 1.70 9.05 3.48
C GLY A 58 1.95 8.68 4.94
N ALA A 59 1.65 9.64 5.81
CA ALA A 59 1.85 9.56 7.24
C ALA A 59 1.13 8.35 7.88
N TYR A 60 1.77 7.72 8.86
CA TYR A 60 1.22 6.60 9.64
C TYR A 60 0.80 5.38 8.81
N THR A 61 1.19 5.33 7.55
CA THR A 61 0.96 4.15 6.71
C THR A 61 1.92 3.04 7.06
N LYS A 62 1.41 1.82 7.11
CA LYS A 62 2.20 0.63 7.39
C LYS A 62 2.30 -0.27 6.17
N ILE A 63 3.52 -0.74 5.89
CA ILE A 63 3.79 -1.71 4.81
C ILE A 63 4.55 -2.90 5.39
N ASP A 64 3.92 -4.05 5.36
CA ASP A 64 4.43 -5.28 5.98
C ASP A 64 5.41 -6.05 5.08
N ALA A 65 6.01 -7.08 5.65
CA ALA A 65 7.10 -7.86 5.09
C ALA A 65 6.78 -8.49 3.72
N GLY A 66 7.79 -8.56 2.85
CA GLY A 66 7.69 -9.24 1.56
C GLY A 66 6.90 -8.49 0.49
N THR A 67 6.38 -7.30 0.82
CA THR A 67 5.65 -6.47 -0.13
C THR A 67 6.59 -5.89 -1.19
N VAL A 68 6.12 -5.88 -2.45
CA VAL A 68 6.86 -5.36 -3.62
C VAL A 68 6.04 -4.26 -4.28
N ILE A 69 6.58 -3.05 -4.36
CA ILE A 69 5.93 -1.90 -4.97
C ILE A 69 6.83 -1.36 -6.07
N THR A 70 6.34 -1.40 -7.32
CA THR A 70 7.13 -0.97 -8.48
C THR A 70 6.33 -0.06 -9.41
N GLY A 71 6.98 0.98 -9.94
CA GLY A 71 6.38 1.91 -10.90
C GLY A 71 6.13 3.29 -10.31
N ASN A 72 4.96 3.87 -10.60
CA ASN A 72 4.54 5.18 -10.09
C ASN A 72 3.38 4.99 -9.12
N VAL A 73 3.67 4.85 -7.83
CA VAL A 73 2.69 4.47 -6.82
C VAL A 73 2.57 5.55 -5.74
N THR A 74 1.35 5.95 -5.46
CA THR A 74 1.03 6.84 -4.34
C THR A 74 0.11 6.12 -3.37
N ILE A 75 0.49 6.09 -2.09
CA ILE A 75 -0.29 5.53 -0.99
C ILE A 75 -0.57 6.67 -0.02
N GLY A 76 -1.82 6.85 0.33
CA GLY A 76 -2.28 7.86 1.28
C GLY A 76 -1.81 7.60 2.71
N HIS A 77 -2.31 8.39 3.63
CA HIS A 77 -1.98 8.25 5.05
C HIS A 77 -2.85 7.22 5.78
N HIS A 78 -2.37 6.69 6.91
CA HIS A 78 -3.07 5.71 7.76
C HIS A 78 -3.52 4.45 7.03
N SER A 79 -2.92 4.14 5.89
CA SER A 79 -3.25 2.94 5.13
C SER A 79 -2.39 1.76 5.57
N LEU A 80 -2.88 0.55 5.31
CA LEU A 80 -2.23 -0.69 5.69
C LEU A 80 -2.04 -1.57 4.46
N ILE A 81 -0.78 -1.92 4.16
CA ILE A 81 -0.42 -2.88 3.12
C ILE A 81 0.21 -4.09 3.80
N ARG A 82 -0.47 -5.22 3.73
CA ARG A 82 -0.05 -6.46 4.39
C ARG A 82 0.99 -7.23 3.59
N CYS A 83 1.43 -8.34 4.19
CA CYS A 83 2.55 -9.15 3.73
C CYS A 83 2.37 -9.67 2.30
N ASN A 84 3.50 -9.76 1.57
CA ASN A 84 3.59 -10.39 0.25
C ASN A 84 2.64 -9.78 -0.80
N THR A 85 2.20 -8.54 -0.61
CA THR A 85 1.38 -7.81 -1.57
C THR A 85 2.27 -7.28 -2.69
N THR A 86 1.78 -7.33 -3.93
CA THR A 86 2.48 -6.81 -5.10
C THR A 86 1.67 -5.68 -5.73
N ILE A 87 2.28 -4.50 -5.87
CA ILE A 87 1.67 -3.32 -6.51
C ILE A 87 2.59 -2.89 -7.64
N ARG A 88 2.09 -2.93 -8.89
CA ARG A 88 2.90 -2.64 -10.09
C ARG A 88 2.25 -1.62 -11.02
N GLY A 89 3.09 -0.82 -11.69
CA GLY A 89 2.66 0.17 -12.68
C GLY A 89 2.24 1.48 -12.04
N THR A 90 1.22 2.14 -12.59
CA THR A 90 0.69 3.39 -12.04
C THR A 90 -0.49 3.10 -11.15
N ASN A 91 -0.37 3.42 -9.86
CA ASN A 91 -1.42 3.15 -8.88
C ASN A 91 -1.59 4.31 -7.91
N ARG A 92 -2.83 4.59 -7.56
CA ARG A 92 -3.17 5.49 -6.47
C ARG A 92 -4.02 4.74 -5.46
N ILE A 93 -3.58 4.72 -4.22
CA ILE A 93 -4.27 4.12 -3.07
C ILE A 93 -4.57 5.27 -2.11
N GLY A 94 -5.80 5.39 -1.70
CA GLY A 94 -6.31 6.44 -0.83
C GLY A 94 -5.84 6.31 0.62
N ASN A 95 -6.47 7.10 1.46
CA ASN A 95 -6.22 7.12 2.88
C ASN A 95 -7.03 6.05 3.61
N TYR A 96 -6.56 5.63 4.78
CA TYR A 96 -7.30 4.67 5.60
C TYR A 96 -7.73 3.40 4.85
N THR A 97 -6.99 3.01 3.81
CA THR A 97 -7.30 1.84 3.00
C THR A 97 -6.50 0.65 3.46
N HIS A 98 -7.17 -0.49 3.60
CA HIS A 98 -6.57 -1.76 4.01
C HIS A 98 -6.44 -2.71 2.83
N ILE A 99 -5.21 -3.12 2.53
CA ILE A 99 -4.87 -4.12 1.53
C ILE A 99 -4.22 -5.28 2.26
N TYR A 100 -4.88 -6.44 2.23
CA TYR A 100 -4.45 -7.62 2.97
C TYR A 100 -3.37 -8.43 2.27
N ASP A 101 -3.03 -9.60 2.84
CA ASP A 101 -1.91 -10.40 2.38
C ASP A 101 -2.13 -11.00 0.99
N ASN A 102 -1.04 -11.13 0.23
CA ASN A 102 -1.00 -11.78 -1.08
C ASN A 102 -1.90 -11.12 -2.14
N VAL A 103 -2.20 -9.84 -2.00
CA VAL A 103 -2.96 -9.08 -2.99
C VAL A 103 -2.06 -8.69 -4.16
N CYS A 104 -2.60 -8.72 -5.39
CA CYS A 104 -1.92 -8.25 -6.59
C CYS A 104 -2.69 -7.10 -7.21
N ILE A 105 -2.05 -5.94 -7.34
CA ILE A 105 -2.61 -4.75 -7.97
C ILE A 105 -1.71 -4.35 -9.13
N GLU A 106 -2.26 -4.37 -10.33
CA GLU A 106 -1.57 -3.87 -11.51
C GLU A 106 -2.27 -2.63 -12.06
N GLY A 107 -1.52 -1.53 -12.14
CA GLY A 107 -1.87 -0.38 -12.96
C GLY A 107 -1.24 -0.57 -14.33
N GLY A 108 -2.03 -0.65 -15.36
CA GLY A 108 -1.51 -0.82 -16.71
C GLY A 108 -2.56 -1.26 -17.71
N ARG A 109 -2.19 -1.13 -18.97
CA ARG A 109 -3.07 -1.49 -20.09
C ARG A 109 -2.80 -2.91 -20.56
N PRO A 110 -3.81 -3.77 -20.60
CA PRO A 110 -3.64 -5.04 -21.29
C PRO A 110 -3.50 -4.80 -22.78
N ALA A 111 -2.64 -5.57 -23.42
CA ALA A 111 -2.71 -5.77 -24.84
C ALA A 111 -3.85 -6.76 -25.12
N LYS A 112 -5.10 -6.30 -25.15
CA LYS A 112 -6.22 -7.19 -25.42
C LYS A 112 -6.51 -7.22 -26.93
N ILE A 113 -6.64 -8.42 -27.48
CA ILE A 113 -7.06 -8.61 -28.87
C ILE A 113 -8.43 -7.97 -29.06
N GLY A 114 -8.56 -7.04 -30.02
CA GLY A 114 -9.83 -6.41 -30.39
C GLY A 114 -10.25 -5.21 -29.52
N THR A 115 -9.44 -4.78 -28.55
CA THR A 115 -9.72 -3.54 -27.80
C THR A 115 -8.66 -2.48 -28.07
N SER A 116 -9.10 -1.21 -28.17
CA SER A 116 -8.19 -0.09 -28.21
C SER A 116 -7.51 0.09 -26.85
N ARG A 117 -6.17 0.27 -26.86
CA ARG A 117 -5.44 0.66 -25.63
C ARG A 117 -5.96 1.97 -25.01
N ALA A 118 -6.61 2.82 -25.81
CA ALA A 118 -7.18 4.07 -25.34
C ALA A 118 -8.40 3.89 -24.43
N GLU A 119 -9.05 2.73 -24.46
CA GLU A 119 -10.28 2.45 -23.73
C GLU A 119 -10.05 1.85 -22.33
N THR A 120 -8.82 1.48 -22.01
CA THR A 120 -8.48 0.91 -20.70
C THR A 120 -7.64 1.89 -19.88
N PRO A 121 -7.94 2.11 -18.61
CA PRO A 121 -7.15 3.01 -17.77
C PRO A 121 -5.73 2.49 -17.60
N ASP A 122 -4.76 3.41 -17.64
CA ASP A 122 -3.35 3.10 -17.37
C ASP A 122 -3.03 2.91 -15.89
N GLN A 123 -4.01 3.04 -15.04
CA GLN A 123 -3.81 3.07 -13.60
C GLN A 123 -4.92 2.35 -12.86
N SER A 124 -4.59 1.78 -11.70
CA SER A 124 -5.59 1.43 -10.70
C SER A 124 -5.76 2.58 -9.72
N ILE A 125 -7.01 2.87 -9.37
CA ILE A 125 -7.36 3.87 -8.36
C ILE A 125 -8.19 3.18 -7.30
N ILE A 126 -7.69 3.22 -6.08
CA ILE A 126 -8.40 2.72 -4.90
C ILE A 126 -8.63 3.93 -4.00
N GLY A 127 -9.87 4.19 -3.67
CA GLY A 127 -10.31 5.33 -2.87
C GLY A 127 -9.94 5.22 -1.38
N ASP A 128 -10.54 6.08 -0.60
CA ASP A 128 -10.35 6.11 0.85
C ASP A 128 -11.24 5.03 1.53
N HIS A 129 -10.79 4.54 2.70
CA HIS A 129 -11.55 3.57 3.50
C HIS A 129 -11.92 2.29 2.75
N CYS A 130 -11.15 1.92 1.73
CA CYS A 130 -11.38 0.68 0.98
C CYS A 130 -10.83 -0.55 1.71
N TRP A 131 -11.42 -1.71 1.41
CA TRP A 131 -10.98 -3.00 1.94
C TRP A 131 -10.72 -4.00 0.82
N ILE A 132 -9.45 -4.35 0.63
CA ILE A 132 -9.03 -5.33 -0.36
C ILE A 132 -8.53 -6.55 0.39
N ASN A 133 -9.31 -7.62 0.33
CA ASN A 133 -9.07 -8.78 1.17
C ASN A 133 -8.01 -9.73 0.58
N HIS A 134 -7.59 -10.72 1.37
CA HIS A 134 -6.48 -11.63 1.05
C HIS A 134 -6.64 -12.27 -0.34
N GLY A 135 -5.54 -12.30 -1.10
CA GLY A 135 -5.47 -12.97 -2.39
C GLY A 135 -6.23 -12.29 -3.52
N ALA A 136 -6.81 -11.12 -3.31
CA ALA A 136 -7.51 -10.39 -4.38
C ALA A 136 -6.54 -9.97 -5.50
N THR A 137 -7.04 -9.94 -6.73
CA THR A 137 -6.30 -9.55 -7.93
C THR A 137 -7.04 -8.47 -8.71
N MET A 138 -6.33 -7.42 -9.11
CA MET A 138 -6.92 -6.27 -9.77
C MET A 138 -6.05 -5.76 -10.91
N HIS A 139 -6.69 -5.43 -12.04
CA HIS A 139 -6.03 -4.92 -13.24
C HIS A 139 -6.68 -3.63 -13.73
N GLY A 140 -6.02 -2.48 -13.59
CA GLY A 140 -6.56 -1.20 -14.03
C GLY A 140 -7.93 -0.90 -13.42
N THR A 141 -8.15 -1.31 -12.19
CA THR A 141 -9.44 -1.27 -11.50
C THR A 141 -9.63 0.08 -10.80
N GLN A 142 -10.84 0.58 -10.79
CA GLN A 142 -11.25 1.76 -10.04
C GLN A 142 -12.21 1.35 -8.93
N ILE A 143 -11.82 1.59 -7.70
CA ILE A 143 -12.63 1.35 -6.51
C ILE A 143 -12.86 2.69 -5.84
N ALA A 144 -14.12 3.11 -5.75
CA ALA A 144 -14.49 4.34 -5.05
C ALA A 144 -14.45 4.13 -3.53
N ASP A 145 -14.57 5.23 -2.79
CA ASP A 145 -14.44 5.23 -1.33
C ASP A 145 -15.36 4.18 -0.67
N ARG A 146 -14.86 3.55 0.38
CA ARG A 146 -15.54 2.48 1.13
C ARG A 146 -15.88 1.24 0.28
N GLY A 147 -15.36 1.15 -0.95
CA GLY A 147 -15.52 -0.03 -1.79
C GLY A 147 -14.68 -1.21 -1.28
N ALA A 148 -15.15 -2.43 -1.53
CA ALA A 148 -14.47 -3.62 -1.05
C ALA A 148 -14.39 -4.73 -2.08
N VAL A 149 -13.28 -5.48 -2.02
CA VAL A 149 -13.06 -6.73 -2.75
C VAL A 149 -12.83 -7.84 -1.74
N GLY A 150 -13.66 -8.86 -1.80
CA GLY A 150 -13.62 -10.00 -0.89
C GLY A 150 -12.42 -10.93 -1.10
N LEU A 151 -12.32 -11.95 -0.26
CA LEU A 151 -11.27 -12.98 -0.33
C LEU A 151 -11.15 -13.57 -1.74
N ASN A 152 -9.94 -13.58 -2.32
CA ASN A 152 -9.69 -14.11 -3.66
C ASN A 152 -10.60 -13.51 -4.76
N GLY A 153 -11.10 -12.30 -4.54
CA GLY A 153 -11.87 -11.57 -5.54
C GLY A 153 -10.99 -11.16 -6.73
N CYS A 154 -11.51 -11.26 -7.95
CA CYS A 154 -10.80 -10.91 -9.16
C CYS A 154 -11.50 -9.78 -9.90
N CYS A 155 -10.84 -8.64 -10.02
CA CYS A 155 -11.31 -7.51 -10.80
C CYS A 155 -10.59 -7.50 -12.15
N ASP A 156 -11.28 -7.90 -13.21
CA ASP A 156 -10.77 -7.84 -14.57
C ASP A 156 -10.63 -6.37 -15.02
N TYR A 157 -10.00 -6.17 -16.15
CA TYR A 157 -9.62 -4.85 -16.66
C TYR A 157 -10.76 -3.84 -16.69
N ASN A 158 -10.43 -2.60 -16.24
CA ASN A 158 -11.37 -1.48 -16.21
C ASN A 158 -12.66 -1.77 -15.42
N THR A 159 -12.60 -2.68 -14.45
CA THR A 159 -13.67 -2.85 -13.49
C THR A 159 -13.84 -1.57 -12.66
N ARG A 160 -15.07 -1.18 -12.42
CA ARG A 160 -15.42 -0.07 -11.53
C ARG A 160 -16.30 -0.57 -10.41
N ILE A 161 -15.82 -0.39 -9.19
CA ILE A 161 -16.58 -0.69 -7.96
C ILE A 161 -17.01 0.64 -7.38
N GLY A 162 -18.32 0.88 -7.32
CA GLY A 162 -18.93 2.10 -6.82
C GLY A 162 -18.67 2.32 -5.33
N ALA A 163 -18.93 3.54 -4.86
CA ALA A 163 -18.74 3.89 -3.46
C ALA A 163 -19.53 2.93 -2.56
N GLY A 164 -18.86 2.41 -1.55
CA GLY A 164 -19.47 1.46 -0.63
C GLY A 164 -19.93 0.13 -1.25
N ALA A 165 -19.66 -0.16 -2.51
CA ALA A 165 -20.01 -1.45 -3.09
C ALA A 165 -19.05 -2.57 -2.67
N ILE A 166 -19.54 -3.82 -2.70
CA ILE A 166 -18.79 -5.02 -2.31
C ILE A 166 -18.80 -6.00 -3.47
N LEU A 167 -17.62 -6.41 -3.92
CA LEU A 167 -17.43 -7.65 -4.68
C LEU A 167 -17.19 -8.79 -3.68
N ALA A 168 -18.05 -9.79 -3.67
CA ALA A 168 -18.03 -10.86 -2.68
C ALA A 168 -16.81 -11.77 -2.81
N ASN A 169 -16.58 -12.60 -1.78
CA ASN A 169 -15.50 -13.59 -1.75
C ASN A 169 -15.56 -14.52 -2.97
N GLY A 170 -14.41 -14.79 -3.59
CA GLY A 170 -14.29 -15.70 -4.71
C GLY A 170 -15.00 -15.25 -5.99
N SER A 171 -15.49 -14.02 -6.02
CA SER A 171 -16.20 -13.47 -7.17
C SER A 171 -15.25 -12.86 -8.18
N ALA A 172 -15.64 -12.86 -9.46
CA ALA A 172 -14.84 -12.26 -10.52
C ALA A 172 -15.70 -11.37 -11.42
N THR A 173 -15.19 -10.19 -11.72
CA THR A 173 -15.79 -9.31 -12.71
C THR A 173 -15.29 -9.65 -14.10
N HIS A 174 -16.04 -9.23 -15.12
CA HIS A 174 -15.54 -9.19 -16.50
C HIS A 174 -15.00 -7.80 -16.84
N THR A 175 -14.24 -7.72 -17.93
CA THR A 175 -13.70 -6.45 -18.46
C THR A 175 -14.80 -5.38 -18.59
N ASN A 176 -14.51 -4.15 -18.16
CA ASN A 176 -15.41 -3.00 -18.17
C ASN A 176 -16.67 -3.15 -17.28
N GLN A 177 -16.70 -4.12 -16.39
CA GLN A 177 -17.85 -4.27 -15.52
C GLN A 177 -17.94 -3.11 -14.52
N VAL A 178 -19.18 -2.66 -14.29
CA VAL A 178 -19.50 -1.66 -13.26
C VAL A 178 -20.36 -2.33 -12.20
N ILE A 179 -19.90 -2.26 -10.96
CA ILE A 179 -20.70 -2.60 -9.78
C ILE A 179 -21.20 -1.27 -9.22
N PRO A 180 -22.52 -1.04 -9.18
CA PRO A 180 -23.09 0.23 -8.73
C PRO A 180 -22.71 0.57 -7.29
N GLU A 181 -22.87 1.85 -6.95
CA GLU A 181 -22.71 2.33 -5.58
C GLU A 181 -23.61 1.57 -4.60
N ASN A 182 -23.08 1.26 -3.42
CA ASN A 182 -23.77 0.51 -2.37
C ASN A 182 -24.42 -0.80 -2.86
N ALA A 183 -23.83 -1.48 -3.84
CA ALA A 183 -24.28 -2.76 -4.31
C ALA A 183 -23.40 -3.91 -3.77
N PHE A 184 -24.02 -5.06 -3.54
CA PHE A 184 -23.35 -6.32 -3.27
C PHE A 184 -23.42 -7.19 -4.53
N ALA A 185 -22.26 -7.53 -5.09
CA ALA A 185 -22.16 -8.35 -6.28
C ALA A 185 -21.40 -9.66 -5.99
N GLU A 186 -21.90 -10.77 -6.54
CA GLU A 186 -21.39 -12.11 -6.29
C GLU A 186 -21.40 -12.97 -7.54
N GLY A 187 -20.45 -13.90 -7.64
CA GLY A 187 -20.36 -14.94 -8.67
C GLY A 187 -19.26 -14.70 -9.69
N VAL A 188 -19.20 -15.59 -10.71
CA VAL A 188 -18.23 -15.57 -11.81
C VAL A 188 -18.97 -15.83 -13.14
N PRO A 189 -19.25 -14.78 -13.93
CA PRO A 189 -19.03 -13.36 -13.63
C PRO A 189 -19.94 -12.85 -12.51
N ALA A 190 -19.48 -11.85 -11.78
CA ALA A 190 -20.23 -11.27 -10.70
C ALA A 190 -21.52 -10.59 -11.18
N VAL A 191 -22.62 -10.80 -10.48
CA VAL A 191 -23.90 -10.13 -10.71
C VAL A 191 -24.35 -9.46 -9.42
N VAL A 192 -25.02 -8.32 -9.53
CA VAL A 192 -25.58 -7.63 -8.38
C VAL A 192 -26.67 -8.50 -7.75
N LYS A 193 -26.50 -8.83 -6.49
CA LYS A 193 -27.43 -9.64 -5.67
C LYS A 193 -28.29 -8.76 -4.78
N LYS A 194 -27.73 -7.65 -4.31
CA LYS A 194 -28.43 -6.69 -3.47
C LYS A 194 -27.98 -5.28 -3.81
N GLU A 195 -28.90 -4.39 -3.99
CA GLU A 195 -28.68 -2.95 -4.13
C GLU A 195 -28.95 -2.24 -2.79
N ASN A 196 -28.39 -1.03 -2.65
CA ASN A 196 -28.58 -0.19 -1.47
C ASN A 196 -28.22 -0.93 -0.15
N ILE A 197 -27.09 -1.63 -0.14
CA ILE A 197 -26.57 -2.25 1.07
C ILE A 197 -26.28 -1.19 2.14
N THR A 198 -26.61 -1.53 3.37
CA THR A 198 -26.47 -0.67 4.54
C THR A 198 -25.18 -0.96 5.32
N ASP A 199 -24.90 -0.17 6.34
CA ASP A 199 -23.80 -0.48 7.26
C ASP A 199 -24.07 -1.75 8.08
N GLU A 200 -25.33 -2.11 8.33
CA GLU A 200 -25.69 -3.38 8.94
C GLU A 200 -25.29 -4.56 8.03
N ASP A 201 -25.61 -4.49 6.74
CA ASP A 201 -25.19 -5.50 5.77
C ASP A 201 -23.66 -5.65 5.70
N ARG A 202 -22.93 -4.53 5.81
CA ARG A 202 -21.45 -4.56 5.85
C ARG A 202 -20.94 -5.19 7.12
N LEU A 203 -21.55 -4.83 8.25
CA LEU A 203 -21.22 -5.38 9.55
C LEU A 203 -21.45 -6.90 9.59
N ASP A 204 -22.56 -7.35 9.01
CA ASP A 204 -22.87 -8.78 8.88
C ASP A 204 -21.86 -9.51 7.99
N TYR A 205 -21.41 -8.87 6.92
CA TYR A 205 -20.49 -9.50 5.97
C TYR A 205 -19.03 -9.49 6.44
N PHE A 206 -18.53 -8.38 7.00
CA PHE A 206 -17.15 -8.20 7.41
C PHE A 206 -16.91 -8.29 8.92
N GLY A 207 -17.95 -8.21 9.73
CA GLY A 207 -17.85 -8.12 11.19
C GLY A 207 -17.40 -6.77 11.75
N VAL A 208 -17.14 -5.78 10.87
CA VAL A 208 -16.67 -4.44 11.24
C VAL A 208 -16.95 -3.45 10.12
N LEU A 209 -17.22 -2.19 10.46
CA LEU A 209 -17.38 -1.11 9.47
C LEU A 209 -16.03 -0.54 9.02
N PRO A 210 -15.94 0.05 7.81
CA PRO A 210 -14.70 0.64 7.29
C PRO A 210 -14.04 1.65 8.24
N GLU A 211 -14.84 2.49 8.89
CA GLU A 211 -14.36 3.47 9.87
C GLU A 211 -13.80 2.79 11.13
N GLY A 212 -14.37 1.66 11.55
CA GLY A 212 -13.85 0.83 12.65
C GLY A 212 -12.52 0.16 12.31
N TRP A 213 -12.29 -0.17 11.04
CA TRP A 213 -11.00 -0.73 10.60
C TRP A 213 -9.86 0.26 10.80
N THR A 214 -10.12 1.52 10.53
CA THR A 214 -9.11 2.58 10.63
C THR A 214 -8.82 2.96 12.07
N THR A 215 -9.81 3.01 12.94
CA THR A 215 -9.64 3.37 14.35
C THR A 215 -8.77 2.35 15.09
N PHE A 216 -8.99 1.08 14.85
CA PHE A 216 -8.29 0.02 15.59
C PHE A 216 -6.80 -0.10 15.22
N GLU A 217 -6.47 -0.04 13.93
CA GLU A 217 -5.07 -0.16 13.48
C GLU A 217 -4.37 1.20 13.35
N GLY A 218 -5.08 2.27 12.96
CA GLY A 218 -4.54 3.62 12.83
C GLY A 218 -4.06 4.19 14.16
N GLU A 219 -4.85 4.08 15.23
CA GLU A 219 -4.43 4.50 16.58
C GLU A 219 -3.21 3.72 17.08
N GLY A 220 -3.16 2.41 16.77
CA GLY A 220 -2.00 1.59 17.11
C GLY A 220 -0.75 2.02 16.37
N GLN A 221 -0.87 2.46 15.13
CA GLN A 221 0.25 2.97 14.32
C GLN A 221 0.73 4.33 14.82
N GLU A 222 -0.18 5.25 15.11
CA GLU A 222 0.17 6.54 15.69
C GLU A 222 0.91 6.38 17.05
N LYS A 223 0.42 5.50 17.92
CA LYS A 223 1.10 5.20 19.18
C LYS A 223 2.51 4.66 18.96
N ARG A 224 2.70 3.76 17.99
CA ARG A 224 4.01 3.22 17.63
C ARG A 224 4.94 4.27 17.03
N ALA A 225 4.42 5.13 16.15
CA ALA A 225 5.19 6.21 15.54
C ALA A 225 5.64 7.23 16.60
N ARG A 226 4.75 7.67 17.49
CA ARG A 226 5.08 8.57 18.61
C ARG A 226 6.12 7.95 19.54
N ALA A 227 6.01 6.65 19.86
CA ALA A 227 6.99 5.96 20.71
C ALA A 227 8.38 5.84 20.06
N ARG A 228 8.48 5.78 18.73
CA ARG A 228 9.77 5.81 18.02
C ARG A 228 10.41 7.19 18.03
N GLN A 229 9.62 8.24 17.80
CA GLN A 229 10.11 9.63 17.84
C GLN A 229 10.65 10.03 19.21
N GLN A 230 10.09 9.49 20.30
CA GLN A 230 10.56 9.73 21.67
C GLN A 230 11.88 9.00 22.03
N LYS A 231 12.31 8.04 21.20
CA LYS A 231 13.54 7.27 21.41
C LYS A 231 14.74 7.76 20.57
N GLN A 232 14.51 8.73 19.71
CA GLN A 232 15.53 9.45 18.93
C GLN A 232 15.91 10.76 19.61
#